data_6acd86ef7689d30056385dc00dd58a9e
#
_entry.id   6acd86ef7689d30056385dc00dd58a9e
#
_cell.length_a   1.000
_cell.length_b   1.000
_cell.length_c   1.000
_cell.angle_alpha   90.00
_cell.angle_beta   90.00
_cell.angle_gamma   90.00
#
_symmetry.space_group_name_H-M   'P 1'
#
loop_
_entity.id
_entity.type
_entity.pdbx_description
1 polymer ?
#
loop_
_entity_poly.entity_id
_entity_poly.type
_entity_poly.pdbx_seq_one_letter_code
_entity_poly.pdbx_strand_id
1 'polypeptide(L)'
;MFFNKNNKEDTNTDFTSSVGVDIGTYAIKIIQIKKESNKLFIETYGELELASYDSLPPGSISNIGEEKMINAINDLIRASKITSNNYIFSIPMSECFVSSINIPKVSDKELSNLLPIEARKYLPLPISEVKLNYWRNNINTSDESKEDVIVLAAIKNSVFDMYERIVK
;
A
#
# COMPACT_ATOMS: atom_id res chain seq x y z
N MET A 1 -0.08 2.33 1.53
CA MET A 1 0.45 1.14 2.25
C MET A 1 0.65 0.06 1.21
N PHE A 2 1.81 -0.61 1.19
CA PHE A 2 2.12 -1.60 0.16
C PHE A 2 2.10 -3.00 0.78
N PHE A 3 1.45 -3.94 0.10
CA PHE A 3 1.50 -5.36 0.42
C PHE A 3 2.40 -6.07 -0.57
N ASN A 4 3.34 -6.87 -0.05
CA ASN A 4 4.09 -7.80 -0.87
C ASN A 4 3.55 -9.22 -0.62
N LYS A 5 3.08 -9.90 -1.66
CA LYS A 5 2.54 -11.26 -1.58
C LYS A 5 3.60 -12.32 -1.25
N ASN A 6 4.86 -12.05 -1.49
CA ASN A 6 5.97 -12.96 -1.21
C ASN A 6 6.68 -12.59 0.11
N ASN A 7 6.05 -12.89 1.25
CA ASN A 7 6.66 -12.81 2.59
C ASN A 7 7.66 -13.97 2.82
N LYS A 8 8.74 -13.99 2.05
CA LYS A 8 10.00 -14.59 2.48
C LYS A 8 11.05 -13.49 2.42
N GLU A 9 11.74 -13.27 3.52
CA GLU A 9 12.98 -12.50 3.60
C GLU A 9 14.07 -13.20 2.77
N ASP A 10 13.88 -13.23 1.45
CA ASP A 10 14.93 -13.62 0.53
C ASP A 10 15.65 -12.33 0.11
N THR A 11 16.67 -11.99 0.87
CA THR A 11 17.58 -10.86 0.62
C THR A 11 18.43 -11.03 -0.64
N ASN A 12 18.13 -12.01 -1.51
CA ASN A 12 18.94 -12.29 -2.69
C ASN A 12 18.14 -12.91 -3.85
N THR A 13 16.94 -12.37 -4.14
CA THR A 13 16.22 -12.74 -5.37
C THR A 13 16.41 -11.64 -6.40
N ASP A 14 17.17 -11.93 -7.44
CA ASP A 14 17.11 -11.23 -8.72
C ASP A 14 15.70 -11.42 -9.31
N PHE A 15 14.70 -10.69 -8.76
CA PHE A 15 13.39 -10.62 -9.37
C PHE A 15 13.54 -9.94 -10.71
N THR A 16 13.46 -10.74 -11.77
CA THR A 16 13.51 -10.21 -13.12
C THR A 16 12.26 -9.43 -13.50
N SER A 17 11.11 -9.70 -12.83
CA SER A 17 9.84 -9.03 -13.13
C SER A 17 8.96 -8.90 -11.87
N SER A 18 8.28 -7.76 -11.73
CA SER A 18 7.37 -7.44 -10.63
C SER A 18 6.12 -6.74 -11.14
N VAL A 19 5.01 -6.93 -10.43
CA VAL A 19 3.70 -6.36 -10.75
C VAL A 19 3.30 -5.36 -9.68
N GLY A 20 3.05 -4.11 -10.07
CA GLY A 20 2.40 -3.12 -9.24
C GLY A 20 0.90 -3.10 -9.51
N VAL A 21 0.08 -3.15 -8.46
CA VAL A 21 -1.38 -3.03 -8.55
C VAL A 21 -1.83 -1.87 -7.68
N ASP A 22 -2.41 -0.86 -8.29
CA ASP A 22 -2.99 0.29 -7.60
C ASP A 22 -4.50 0.13 -7.53
N ILE A 23 -5.00 -0.10 -6.32
CA ILE A 23 -6.43 -0.21 -6.05
C ILE A 23 -6.96 1.17 -5.69
N GLY A 24 -7.64 1.81 -6.63
CA GLY A 24 -8.29 3.09 -6.45
C GLY A 24 -9.79 2.97 -6.19
N THR A 25 -10.45 4.08 -5.89
CA THR A 25 -11.91 4.15 -5.71
C THR A 25 -12.68 4.25 -7.03
N TYR A 26 -12.00 4.59 -8.11
CA TYR A 26 -12.56 4.72 -9.46
C TYR A 26 -12.15 3.57 -10.36
N ALA A 27 -10.86 3.22 -10.35
CA ALA A 27 -10.28 2.21 -11.22
C ALA A 27 -9.16 1.45 -10.50
N ILE A 28 -8.91 0.23 -10.95
CA ILE A 28 -7.71 -0.54 -10.64
C ILE A 28 -6.73 -0.36 -11.78
N LYS A 29 -5.46 -0.11 -11.45
CA LYS A 29 -4.37 -0.03 -12.42
C LYS A 29 -3.35 -1.11 -12.14
N ILE A 30 -2.79 -1.69 -13.19
CA ILE A 30 -1.77 -2.73 -13.08
C ILE A 30 -0.63 -2.44 -14.05
N ILE A 31 0.59 -2.71 -13.60
CA ILE A 31 1.79 -2.60 -14.42
C ILE A 31 2.75 -3.74 -14.07
N GLN A 32 3.29 -4.40 -15.08
CA GLN A 32 4.37 -5.35 -14.92
C GLN A 32 5.67 -4.74 -15.45
N ILE A 33 6.69 -4.74 -14.59
CA ILE A 33 8.01 -4.15 -14.86
C ILE A 33 9.06 -5.23 -14.71
N LYS A 34 9.94 -5.33 -15.70
CA LYS A 34 11.13 -6.17 -15.71
C LYS A 34 12.38 -5.34 -15.46
N LYS A 35 13.28 -5.86 -14.63
CA LYS A 35 14.63 -5.32 -14.46
C LYS A 35 15.62 -6.17 -15.28
N GLU A 36 16.34 -5.53 -16.18
CA GLU A 36 17.36 -6.18 -17.01
C GLU A 36 18.57 -5.24 -17.16
N SER A 37 19.75 -5.74 -16.86
CA SER A 37 21.01 -4.97 -16.97
C SER A 37 20.92 -3.56 -16.36
N ASN A 38 20.34 -3.46 -15.15
CA ASN A 38 20.13 -2.21 -14.41
C ASN A 38 19.19 -1.18 -15.06
N LYS A 39 18.39 -1.60 -16.07
CA LYS A 39 17.32 -0.82 -16.69
C LYS A 39 15.97 -1.43 -16.36
N LEU A 40 14.95 -0.58 -16.29
CA LEU A 40 13.56 -1.00 -16.09
C LEU A 40 12.81 -0.93 -17.41
N PHE A 41 12.07 -1.99 -17.71
CA PHE A 41 11.23 -2.11 -18.90
C PHE A 41 9.80 -2.40 -18.48
N ILE A 42 8.84 -1.68 -19.07
CA ILE A 42 7.42 -2.01 -18.92
C ILE A 42 7.13 -3.17 -19.86
N GLU A 43 6.67 -4.30 -19.30
CA GLU A 43 6.28 -5.48 -20.09
C GLU A 43 4.82 -5.40 -20.53
N THR A 44 3.95 -5.02 -19.61
CA THR A 44 2.51 -4.83 -19.85
C THR A 44 1.90 -3.92 -18.80
N TYR A 45 0.73 -3.36 -19.11
CA TYR A 45 -0.06 -2.58 -18.17
C TYR A 45 -1.55 -2.63 -18.55
N GLY A 46 -2.40 -2.21 -17.62
CA GLY A 46 -3.84 -2.13 -17.83
C GLY A 46 -4.52 -1.25 -16.80
N GLU A 47 -5.74 -0.86 -17.12
CA GLU A 47 -6.64 -0.12 -16.24
C GLU A 47 -8.05 -0.68 -16.40
N LEU A 48 -8.78 -0.78 -15.28
CA LEU A 48 -10.15 -1.27 -15.24
C LEU A 48 -11.00 -0.37 -14.36
N GLU A 49 -12.04 0.23 -14.93
CA GLU A 49 -13.01 1.03 -14.18
C GLU A 49 -13.91 0.14 -13.34
N LEU A 50 -14.09 0.48 -12.06
CA LEU A 50 -14.89 -0.29 -11.11
C LEU A 50 -16.39 -0.09 -11.29
N ALA A 51 -16.82 1.01 -11.92
CA ALA A 51 -18.23 1.33 -12.15
C ALA A 51 -18.98 0.20 -12.89
N SER A 52 -18.33 -0.51 -13.81
CA SER A 52 -18.90 -1.62 -14.56
C SER A 52 -19.29 -2.83 -13.67
N TYR A 53 -18.60 -3.02 -12.54
CA TYR A 53 -18.89 -4.09 -11.57
C TYR A 53 -20.04 -3.76 -10.63
N ASP A 54 -20.47 -2.50 -10.61
CA ASP A 54 -21.54 -2.00 -9.74
C ASP A 54 -22.74 -1.51 -10.55
N SER A 55 -22.75 -1.79 -11.85
CA SER A 55 -23.80 -1.35 -12.80
C SER A 55 -24.01 0.16 -12.79
N LEU A 56 -22.94 0.92 -12.55
CA LEU A 56 -22.94 2.38 -12.54
C LEU A 56 -22.49 2.92 -13.91
N PRO A 57 -22.87 4.15 -14.26
CA PRO A 57 -22.36 4.82 -15.46
C PRO A 57 -20.83 4.94 -15.43
N PRO A 58 -20.15 4.89 -16.59
CA PRO A 58 -18.71 5.14 -16.67
C PRO A 58 -18.34 6.47 -15.99
N GLY A 59 -17.22 6.50 -15.30
CA GLY A 59 -16.77 7.67 -14.57
C GLY A 59 -17.29 7.79 -13.12
N SER A 60 -18.16 6.87 -12.69
CA SER A 60 -18.68 6.89 -11.33
C SER A 60 -17.68 6.31 -10.32
N ILE A 61 -17.63 6.91 -9.13
CA ILE A 61 -16.94 6.31 -7.98
C ILE A 61 -17.77 5.12 -7.52
N SER A 62 -17.12 3.97 -7.34
CA SER A 62 -17.76 2.73 -6.91
C SER A 62 -17.10 2.19 -5.66
N ASN A 63 -17.93 1.68 -4.75
CA ASN A 63 -17.46 0.98 -3.55
C ASN A 63 -17.92 -0.49 -3.64
N ILE A 64 -17.25 -1.23 -4.53
CA ILE A 64 -17.55 -2.65 -4.73
C ILE A 64 -17.10 -3.49 -3.54
N GLY A 65 -17.92 -4.49 -3.20
CA GLY A 65 -17.56 -5.46 -2.15
C GLY A 65 -16.37 -6.34 -2.52
N GLU A 66 -15.88 -7.09 -1.53
CA GLU A 66 -14.68 -7.93 -1.61
C GLU A 66 -14.72 -8.89 -2.81
N GLU A 67 -15.82 -9.61 -3.02
CA GLU A 67 -15.97 -10.57 -4.12
C GLU A 67 -15.85 -9.92 -5.51
N LYS A 68 -16.53 -8.79 -5.71
CA LYS A 68 -16.45 -8.03 -6.96
C LYS A 68 -15.04 -7.47 -7.19
N MET A 69 -14.35 -7.04 -6.13
CA MET A 69 -12.98 -6.56 -6.20
C MET A 69 -12.02 -7.68 -6.64
N ILE A 70 -12.15 -8.88 -6.09
CA ILE A 70 -11.37 -10.05 -6.49
C ILE A 70 -11.60 -10.37 -7.97
N ASN A 71 -12.86 -10.37 -8.42
CA ASN A 71 -13.19 -10.61 -9.82
C ASN A 71 -12.58 -9.56 -10.75
N ALA A 72 -12.69 -8.27 -10.39
CA ALA A 72 -12.12 -7.16 -11.15
C ALA A 72 -10.59 -7.27 -11.28
N ILE A 73 -9.89 -7.60 -10.20
CA ILE A 73 -8.43 -7.79 -10.21
C ILE A 73 -8.06 -8.98 -11.12
N ASN A 74 -8.77 -10.11 -11.00
CA ASN A 74 -8.51 -11.29 -11.81
C ASN A 74 -8.77 -11.04 -13.30
N ASP A 75 -9.83 -10.29 -13.63
CA ASP A 75 -10.14 -9.91 -15.00
C ASP A 75 -9.05 -9.00 -15.58
N LEU A 76 -8.58 -8.02 -14.79
CA LEU A 76 -7.51 -7.14 -15.20
C LEU A 76 -6.18 -7.87 -15.40
N ILE A 77 -5.82 -8.80 -14.50
CA ILE A 77 -4.63 -9.66 -14.61
C ILE A 77 -4.67 -10.45 -15.93
N ARG A 78 -5.81 -11.07 -16.25
CA ARG A 78 -5.98 -11.84 -17.50
C ARG A 78 -5.92 -10.96 -18.72
N ALA A 79 -6.65 -9.84 -18.72
CA ALA A 79 -6.71 -8.91 -19.86
C ALA A 79 -5.34 -8.29 -20.14
N SER A 80 -4.58 -7.96 -19.10
CA SER A 80 -3.24 -7.38 -19.22
C SER A 80 -2.15 -8.43 -19.47
N LYS A 81 -2.49 -9.72 -19.54
CA LYS A 81 -1.55 -10.84 -19.78
C LYS A 81 -0.36 -10.82 -18.82
N ILE A 82 -0.63 -10.58 -17.54
CA ILE A 82 0.39 -10.62 -16.49
C ILE A 82 0.99 -12.02 -16.39
N THR A 83 2.31 -12.10 -16.30
CA THR A 83 3.05 -13.37 -16.23
C THR A 83 3.85 -13.55 -14.95
N SER A 84 4.16 -12.46 -14.25
CA SER A 84 4.90 -12.50 -12.98
C SER A 84 3.98 -12.83 -11.80
N ASN A 85 4.52 -13.53 -10.81
CA ASN A 85 3.84 -13.86 -9.56
C ASN A 85 4.29 -12.98 -8.38
N ASN A 86 5.15 -11.99 -8.63
CA ASN A 86 5.61 -11.07 -7.60
C ASN A 86 4.77 -9.79 -7.62
N TYR A 87 3.83 -9.67 -6.71
CA TYR A 87 2.87 -8.56 -6.66
C TYR A 87 3.12 -7.61 -5.50
N ILE A 88 2.95 -6.32 -5.77
CA ILE A 88 2.90 -5.25 -4.78
C ILE A 88 1.57 -4.52 -4.97
N PHE A 89 0.77 -4.45 -3.91
CA PHE A 89 -0.53 -3.78 -3.94
C PHE A 89 -0.49 -2.48 -3.15
N SER A 90 -1.12 -1.42 -3.68
CA SER A 90 -1.46 -0.23 -2.93
C SER A 90 -2.88 -0.34 -2.35
N ILE A 91 -3.10 0.29 -1.21
CA ILE A 91 -4.44 0.46 -0.61
C ILE A 91 -4.87 1.91 -0.82
N PRO A 92 -6.15 2.17 -1.14
CA PRO A 92 -6.65 3.53 -1.28
C PRO A 92 -6.35 4.41 -0.06
N MET A 93 -5.92 5.65 -0.30
CA MET A 93 -5.65 6.60 0.78
C MET A 93 -6.87 6.91 1.64
N SER A 94 -8.09 6.80 1.06
CA SER A 94 -9.36 6.95 1.78
C SER A 94 -9.55 5.94 2.91
N GLU A 95 -8.90 4.80 2.84
CA GLU A 95 -8.94 3.74 3.86
C GLU A 95 -7.86 3.89 4.94
N CYS A 96 -6.97 4.85 4.76
CA CYS A 96 -5.81 5.05 5.62
C CYS A 96 -5.89 6.40 6.34
N PHE A 97 -5.52 6.40 7.61
CA PHE A 97 -5.15 7.63 8.31
C PHE A 97 -3.66 7.86 8.09
N VAL A 98 -3.30 9.05 7.60
CA VAL A 98 -1.89 9.44 7.41
C VAL A 98 -1.68 10.79 8.04
N SER A 99 -0.66 10.94 8.87
CA SER A 99 -0.30 12.19 9.52
C SER A 99 1.21 12.30 9.71
N SER A 100 1.71 13.53 9.70
CA SER A 100 3.07 13.82 10.13
C SER A 100 3.05 14.21 11.60
N ILE A 101 3.92 13.61 12.40
CA ILE A 101 4.07 13.87 13.82
C ILE A 101 5.52 14.20 14.14
N ASN A 102 5.74 15.09 15.09
CA ASN A 102 7.06 15.40 15.60
C ASN A 102 7.30 14.59 16.87
N ILE A 103 8.46 13.95 16.95
CA ILE A 103 8.87 13.19 18.12
C ILE A 103 10.33 13.52 18.46
N PRO A 104 10.74 13.36 19.72
CA PRO A 104 12.16 13.52 20.09
C PRO A 104 13.06 12.63 19.25
N LYS A 105 14.25 13.11 18.93
CA LYS A 105 15.26 12.33 18.18
C LYS A 105 15.73 11.15 19.02
N VAL A 106 15.34 9.95 18.63
CA VAL A 106 15.60 8.68 19.32
C VAL A 106 16.09 7.62 18.36
N SER A 107 16.70 6.57 18.88
CA SER A 107 17.10 5.41 18.09
C SER A 107 15.88 4.66 17.52
N ASP A 108 16.04 3.87 16.46
CA ASP A 108 14.94 3.10 15.86
C ASP A 108 14.29 2.11 16.85
N LYS A 109 15.08 1.57 17.76
CA LYS A 109 14.58 0.69 18.82
C LYS A 109 13.71 1.43 19.83
N GLU A 110 14.10 2.63 20.22
CA GLU A 110 13.29 3.48 21.11
C GLU A 110 12.06 3.99 20.39
N LEU A 111 12.18 4.36 19.10
CA LEU A 111 11.09 4.80 18.27
C LEU A 111 9.99 3.72 18.18
N SER A 112 10.33 2.49 17.95
CA SER A 112 9.36 1.38 17.86
C SER A 112 8.52 1.21 19.15
N ASN A 113 9.08 1.55 20.31
CA ASN A 113 8.39 1.51 21.61
C ASN A 113 7.58 2.78 21.88
N LEU A 114 8.12 3.94 21.49
CA LEU A 114 7.51 5.26 21.73
C LEU A 114 6.32 5.53 20.80
N LEU A 115 6.46 5.12 19.54
CA LEU A 115 5.50 5.44 18.49
C LEU A 115 4.06 5.00 18.80
N PRO A 116 3.79 3.78 19.32
CA PRO A 116 2.44 3.37 19.66
C PRO A 116 1.80 4.26 20.75
N ILE A 117 2.62 4.82 21.64
CA ILE A 117 2.15 5.72 22.71
C ILE A 117 1.81 7.09 22.14
N GLU A 118 2.72 7.66 21.34
CA GLU A 118 2.54 8.96 20.70
C GLU A 118 1.40 8.94 19.68
N ALA A 119 1.29 7.89 18.87
CA ALA A 119 0.26 7.73 17.85
C ALA A 119 -1.16 7.82 18.42
N ARG A 120 -1.39 7.40 19.68
CA ARG A 120 -2.71 7.50 20.34
C ARG A 120 -3.27 8.92 20.40
N LYS A 121 -2.41 9.92 20.39
CA LYS A 121 -2.82 11.34 20.44
C LYS A 121 -3.44 11.83 19.13
N TYR A 122 -3.14 11.14 18.04
CA TYR A 122 -3.52 11.55 16.68
C TYR A 122 -4.56 10.64 16.03
N LEU A 123 -4.64 9.39 16.52
CA LEU A 123 -5.54 8.39 15.92
C LEU A 123 -7.00 8.61 16.39
N PRO A 124 -7.96 8.56 15.46
CA PRO A 124 -9.38 8.62 15.81
C PRO A 124 -9.94 7.31 16.39
N LEU A 125 -9.12 6.26 16.45
CA LEU A 125 -9.48 4.91 16.90
C LEU A 125 -8.47 4.38 17.92
N PRO A 126 -8.88 3.42 18.77
CA PRO A 126 -7.96 2.73 19.65
C PRO A 126 -6.83 2.04 18.86
N ILE A 127 -5.62 2.07 19.40
CA ILE A 127 -4.45 1.48 18.76
C ILE A 127 -4.59 -0.03 18.53
N SER A 128 -5.38 -0.72 19.36
CA SER A 128 -5.68 -2.15 19.21
C SER A 128 -6.53 -2.47 17.98
N GLU A 129 -7.22 -1.47 17.41
CA GLU A 129 -8.11 -1.63 16.26
C GLU A 129 -7.44 -1.27 14.93
N VAL A 130 -6.18 -0.85 14.97
CA VAL A 130 -5.46 -0.41 13.78
C VAL A 130 -4.12 -1.11 13.63
N LYS A 131 -3.69 -1.29 12.39
CA LYS A 131 -2.30 -1.60 12.06
C LYS A 131 -1.57 -0.30 11.79
N LEU A 132 -0.44 -0.11 12.46
CA LEU A 132 0.43 1.06 12.31
C LEU A 132 1.62 0.72 11.43
N ASN A 133 2.01 1.70 10.63
CA ASN A 133 3.31 1.75 10.00
C ASN A 133 3.82 3.18 10.04
N TYR A 134 5.13 3.35 9.88
CA TYR A 134 5.75 4.66 9.94
C TYR A 134 7.05 4.70 9.13
N TRP A 135 7.45 5.91 8.77
CA TRP A 135 8.79 6.16 8.23
C TRP A 135 9.30 7.53 8.67
N ARG A 136 10.61 7.65 8.84
CA ARG A 136 11.25 8.92 9.13
C ARG A 136 11.30 9.77 7.87
N ASN A 137 10.88 11.03 7.99
CA ASN A 137 11.04 11.99 6.93
C ASN A 137 12.38 12.72 7.11
N ASN A 138 13.40 12.29 6.39
CA ASN A 138 14.76 12.85 6.50
C ASN A 138 14.96 14.10 5.64
N ILE A 139 13.89 14.66 5.02
CA ILE A 139 14.03 15.72 4.01
C ILE A 139 14.41 17.07 4.64
N ASN A 140 14.17 17.32 5.93
CA ASN A 140 14.36 18.64 6.57
C ASN A 140 15.04 18.61 7.93
N THR A 141 15.77 17.56 8.27
CA THR A 141 16.51 17.56 9.54
C THR A 141 17.86 18.25 9.34
N SER A 142 17.92 19.55 9.69
CA SER A 142 19.22 20.14 10.07
C SER A 142 19.80 19.30 11.23
N ASP A 143 21.11 19.09 11.26
CA ASP A 143 21.79 18.36 12.36
C ASP A 143 21.49 18.95 13.76
N GLU A 144 20.99 20.18 13.82
CA GLU A 144 20.62 20.91 15.05
C GLU A 144 19.18 20.62 15.53
N SER A 145 18.34 19.96 14.75
CA SER A 145 16.97 19.63 15.19
C SER A 145 16.99 18.57 16.29
N LYS A 146 16.30 18.86 17.40
CA LYS A 146 16.08 17.92 18.51
C LYS A 146 14.91 16.95 18.26
N GLU A 147 14.19 17.12 17.16
CA GLU A 147 13.01 16.36 16.80
C GLU A 147 13.16 15.73 15.41
N ASP A 148 12.58 14.54 15.26
CA ASP A 148 12.38 13.89 13.98
C ASP A 148 10.93 14.05 13.52
N VAL A 149 10.74 14.25 12.22
CA VAL A 149 9.42 14.19 11.59
C VAL A 149 9.14 12.76 11.15
N ILE A 150 8.11 12.17 11.75
CA ILE A 150 7.64 10.83 11.42
C ILE A 150 6.35 10.92 10.63
N VAL A 151 6.30 10.27 9.49
CA VAL A 151 5.03 10.05 8.79
C VAL A 151 4.42 8.76 9.34
N LEU A 152 3.27 8.92 9.99
CA LEU A 152 2.49 7.85 10.57
C LEU A 152 1.39 7.44 9.59
N ALA A 153 1.26 6.15 9.34
CA ALA A 153 0.15 5.58 8.59
C ALA A 153 -0.58 4.55 9.46
N ALA A 154 -1.90 4.62 9.49
CA ALA A 154 -2.73 3.66 10.21
C ALA A 154 -3.91 3.22 9.34
N ILE A 155 -4.27 1.96 9.44
CA ILE A 155 -5.43 1.36 8.77
C ILE A 155 -6.20 0.49 9.79
N LYS A 156 -7.53 0.48 9.71
CA LYS A 156 -8.34 -0.42 10.54
C LYS A 156 -7.97 -1.88 10.28
N ASN A 157 -7.88 -2.68 11.34
CA ASN A 157 -7.57 -4.11 11.22
C ASN A 157 -8.53 -4.82 10.25
N SER A 158 -9.84 -4.55 10.36
CA SER A 158 -10.85 -5.16 9.50
C SER A 158 -10.66 -4.84 8.01
N VAL A 159 -10.26 -3.59 7.70
CA VAL A 159 -9.98 -3.15 6.33
C VAL A 159 -8.70 -3.79 5.83
N PHE A 160 -7.65 -3.80 6.66
CA PHE A 160 -6.40 -4.46 6.32
C PHE A 160 -6.61 -5.95 6.02
N ASP A 161 -7.34 -6.66 6.89
CA ASP A 161 -7.61 -8.10 6.74
C ASP A 161 -8.47 -8.39 5.49
N MET A 162 -9.36 -7.47 5.10
CA MET A 162 -10.10 -7.55 3.83
C MET A 162 -9.15 -7.47 2.64
N TYR A 163 -8.27 -6.47 2.58
CA TYR A 163 -7.28 -6.37 1.51
C TYR A 163 -6.31 -7.54 1.49
N GLU A 164 -5.94 -8.06 2.66
CA GLU A 164 -5.11 -9.27 2.75
C GLU A 164 -5.79 -10.50 2.13
N ARG A 165 -7.12 -10.63 2.25
CA ARG A 165 -7.89 -11.69 1.57
C ARG A 165 -8.01 -11.46 0.07
N ILE A 166 -8.23 -10.21 -0.36
CA ILE A 166 -8.33 -9.85 -1.78
C ILE A 166 -7.06 -10.20 -2.54
N VAL A 167 -5.88 -10.05 -1.90
CA VAL A 167 -4.59 -10.25 -2.57
C VAL A 167 -3.98 -11.64 -2.40
N LYS A 168 -4.65 -12.53 -1.65
CA LYS A 168 -4.26 -13.96 -1.50
C LYS A 168 -4.71 -14.79 -2.68
#